data_bd1936ab634679205c75e31700a495ed
#
_entry.id   bd1936ab634679205c75e31700a495ed
#
_cell.length_a   1.000
_cell.length_b   1.000
_cell.length_c   1.000
_cell.angle_alpha   90.00
_cell.angle_beta   90.00
_cell.angle_gamma   90.00
#
_symmetry.space_group_name_H-M   'P 1'
#
loop_
_entity.id
_entity.type
_entity.pdbx_description
1 polymer ?
#
loop_
_entity_poly.entity_id
_entity_poly.type
_entity_poly.pdbx_seq_one_letter_code
_entity_poly.pdbx_strand_id
1 'polypeptide(L)'
;MFLSRTPVLPAPEQALRGRPEPEFPLPERHTVLGNPLSGPYPEGLETADFGLGCFWGAERKFWQTEGVWTTLVGYQGGYTPNPAYEEVCSGLTGHTEVVRVVFDPAVVSYETLLKVFWESHDPTQGFRQGNDVGTQYRSAVYTHSPAQAATAEASRAAYQRVLADSGYGEITTAVLPAEDRPFYPAEAYHQQYLDKNPAGYCGIGGTGVSCPVGVAKAE
;
A
#
# COMPACT_ATOMS: atom_id res chain seq x y z
N MET A 1 8.70 19.26 -27.20
CA MET A 1 8.74 19.53 -25.76
C MET A 1 7.43 18.99 -25.18
N PHE A 2 7.42 17.73 -24.73
CA PHE A 2 6.24 17.15 -24.12
C PHE A 2 6.10 17.75 -22.72
N LEU A 3 5.08 18.59 -22.52
CA LEU A 3 4.69 19.06 -21.20
C LEU A 3 4.24 17.83 -20.40
N SER A 4 5.09 17.36 -19.50
CA SER A 4 4.71 16.37 -18.49
C SER A 4 3.57 16.97 -17.67
N ARG A 5 2.34 16.51 -17.89
CA ARG A 5 1.20 16.90 -17.06
C ARG A 5 1.44 16.36 -15.66
N THR A 6 1.36 17.21 -14.66
CA THR A 6 1.33 16.79 -13.26
C THR A 6 0.17 15.83 -13.07
N PRO A 7 0.39 14.61 -12.51
CA PRO A 7 -0.71 13.69 -12.23
C PRO A 7 -1.76 14.34 -11.33
N VAL A 8 -3.03 14.10 -11.61
CA VAL A 8 -4.17 14.62 -10.83
C VAL A 8 -5.17 13.48 -10.65
N LEU A 9 -5.75 13.37 -9.48
CA LEU A 9 -6.85 12.43 -9.25
C LEU A 9 -8.05 12.83 -10.12
N PRO A 10 -8.73 11.87 -10.78
CA PRO A 10 -9.95 12.16 -11.52
C PRO A 10 -11.05 12.57 -10.55
N ALA A 11 -11.97 13.41 -10.97
CA ALA A 11 -13.21 13.60 -10.27
C ALA A 11 -14.07 12.31 -10.38
N PRO A 12 -14.96 12.02 -9.41
CA PRO A 12 -15.76 10.80 -9.42
C PRO A 12 -16.53 10.56 -10.73
N GLU A 13 -17.07 11.62 -11.31
CA GLU A 13 -17.82 11.60 -12.56
C GLU A 13 -16.95 11.39 -13.81
N GLN A 14 -15.65 11.56 -13.69
CA GLN A 14 -14.66 11.35 -14.76
C GLN A 14 -14.02 9.96 -14.67
N ALA A 15 -14.23 9.24 -13.55
CA ALA A 15 -13.66 7.93 -13.35
C ALA A 15 -14.25 6.90 -14.33
N LEU A 16 -13.45 5.89 -14.64
CA LEU A 16 -13.90 4.75 -15.44
C LEU A 16 -15.02 3.99 -14.70
N ARG A 17 -15.95 3.44 -15.46
CA ARG A 17 -17.15 2.78 -14.87
C ARG A 17 -16.82 1.47 -14.15
N GLY A 18 -15.72 0.79 -14.57
CA GLY A 18 -15.36 -0.52 -14.06
C GLY A 18 -16.40 -1.60 -14.37
N ARG A 19 -16.43 -2.64 -13.54
CA ARG A 19 -17.28 -3.82 -13.73
C ARG A 19 -17.81 -4.36 -12.41
N PRO A 20 -18.95 -5.10 -12.41
CA PRO A 20 -19.55 -5.61 -11.18
C PRO A 20 -18.76 -6.75 -10.53
N GLU A 21 -18.00 -7.50 -11.32
CA GLU A 21 -17.24 -8.67 -10.85
C GLU A 21 -15.79 -8.60 -11.33
N PRO A 22 -14.84 -9.24 -10.60
CA PRO A 22 -13.46 -9.36 -11.04
C PRO A 22 -13.35 -10.11 -12.38
N GLU A 23 -12.43 -9.70 -13.24
CA GLU A 23 -12.23 -10.28 -14.58
C GLU A 23 -11.38 -11.58 -14.55
N PHE A 24 -10.69 -11.82 -13.43
CA PHE A 24 -9.73 -12.92 -13.31
C PHE A 24 -9.79 -13.56 -11.92
N PRO A 25 -9.51 -14.88 -11.83
CA PRO A 25 -9.40 -15.58 -10.57
C PRO A 25 -8.10 -15.20 -9.86
N LEU A 26 -8.13 -15.18 -8.52
CA LEU A 26 -6.93 -15.10 -7.70
C LEU A 26 -6.28 -16.49 -7.58
N PRO A 27 -4.93 -16.56 -7.41
CA PRO A 27 -4.27 -17.76 -6.93
C PRO A 27 -4.80 -18.17 -5.56
N GLU A 28 -4.84 -19.46 -5.29
CA GLU A 28 -5.33 -19.96 -4.00
C GLU A 28 -4.38 -19.63 -2.86
N ARG A 29 -3.06 -19.64 -3.10
CA ARG A 29 -2.03 -19.51 -2.06
C ARG A 29 -0.92 -18.57 -2.46
N HIS A 30 -0.37 -17.94 -1.43
CA HIS A 30 0.85 -17.13 -1.52
C HIS A 30 2.06 -18.02 -1.85
N THR A 31 2.83 -17.68 -2.89
CA THR A 31 3.92 -18.54 -3.38
C THR A 31 5.08 -18.67 -2.38
N VAL A 32 5.33 -17.66 -1.55
CA VAL A 32 6.40 -17.66 -0.54
C VAL A 32 5.91 -18.16 0.82
N LEU A 33 4.79 -17.63 1.32
CA LEU A 33 4.29 -17.93 2.67
C LEU A 33 3.41 -19.17 2.71
N GLY A 34 2.89 -19.65 1.57
CA GLY A 34 2.08 -20.86 1.46
C GLY A 34 0.64 -20.73 1.99
N ASN A 35 0.29 -19.61 2.61
CA ASN A 35 -1.03 -19.37 3.18
C ASN A 35 -2.05 -18.95 2.12
N PRO A 36 -3.37 -19.13 2.33
CA PRO A 36 -4.40 -18.66 1.44
C PRO A 36 -4.31 -17.15 1.18
N LEU A 37 -4.53 -16.73 -0.07
CA LEU A 37 -4.60 -15.32 -0.44
C LEU A 37 -5.95 -14.69 -0.06
N SER A 38 -7.03 -15.47 -0.19
CA SER A 38 -8.39 -15.00 0.13
C SER A 38 -8.85 -15.51 1.49
N GLY A 39 -9.68 -14.68 2.18
CA GLY A 39 -10.31 -15.09 3.42
C GLY A 39 -11.44 -16.14 3.24
N PRO A 40 -12.06 -16.58 4.34
CA PRO A 40 -11.85 -16.04 5.68
C PRO A 40 -10.47 -16.43 6.25
N TYR A 41 -9.84 -15.47 6.90
CA TYR A 41 -8.56 -15.71 7.57
C TYR A 41 -8.77 -16.31 8.97
N PRO A 42 -7.76 -17.01 9.55
CA PRO A 42 -7.82 -17.50 10.91
C PRO A 42 -8.18 -16.41 11.91
N GLU A 43 -8.90 -16.81 12.96
CA GLU A 43 -9.25 -15.92 14.07
C GLU A 43 -7.99 -15.38 14.76
N GLY A 44 -8.03 -14.12 15.18
CA GLY A 44 -6.92 -13.42 15.83
C GLY A 44 -5.95 -12.73 14.88
N LEU A 45 -6.00 -12.99 13.57
CA LEU A 45 -5.22 -12.22 12.60
C LEU A 45 -5.88 -10.87 12.31
N GLU A 46 -5.05 -9.88 12.04
CA GLU A 46 -5.47 -8.54 11.64
C GLU A 46 -5.07 -8.25 10.19
N THR A 47 -5.71 -7.23 9.61
CA THR A 47 -5.45 -6.75 8.25
C THR A 47 -4.98 -5.30 8.28
N ALA A 48 -4.02 -4.97 7.42
CA ALA A 48 -3.55 -3.62 7.17
C ALA A 48 -3.31 -3.42 5.67
N ASP A 49 -3.60 -2.23 5.14
CA ASP A 49 -3.46 -1.93 3.71
C ASP A 49 -2.54 -0.71 3.51
N PHE A 50 -1.49 -0.88 2.68
CA PHE A 50 -0.44 0.11 2.48
C PHE A 50 -0.17 0.39 1.01
N GLY A 51 -0.24 1.66 0.59
CA GLY A 51 0.21 2.16 -0.72
C GLY A 51 1.52 2.92 -0.56
N LEU A 52 2.58 2.48 -1.22
CA LEU A 52 3.92 3.05 -1.09
C LEU A 52 4.74 3.03 -2.40
N GLY A 53 4.08 3.24 -3.52
CA GLY A 53 4.65 3.15 -4.86
C GLY A 53 4.33 1.82 -5.53
N CYS A 54 5.17 1.36 -6.46
CA CYS A 54 5.00 0.08 -7.13
C CYS A 54 4.85 -1.07 -6.13
N PHE A 55 3.71 -1.76 -6.18
CA PHE A 55 3.35 -2.80 -5.21
C PHE A 55 4.22 -4.07 -5.27
N TRP A 56 4.99 -4.31 -6.34
CA TRP A 56 5.87 -5.47 -6.42
C TRP A 56 7.00 -5.45 -5.37
N GLY A 57 7.69 -4.32 -5.27
CA GLY A 57 8.74 -4.13 -4.28
C GLY A 57 8.16 -3.99 -2.87
N ALA A 58 7.01 -3.31 -2.76
CA ALA A 58 6.29 -3.12 -1.52
C ALA A 58 5.85 -4.46 -0.91
N GLU A 59 5.23 -5.35 -1.70
CA GLU A 59 4.78 -6.66 -1.25
C GLU A 59 5.93 -7.49 -0.69
N ARG A 60 7.10 -7.47 -1.39
CA ARG A 60 8.29 -8.19 -0.93
C ARG A 60 8.75 -7.74 0.46
N LYS A 61 8.68 -6.46 0.78
CA LYS A 61 9.04 -5.94 2.11
C LYS A 61 8.17 -6.53 3.21
N PHE A 62 6.87 -6.64 2.94
CA PHE A 62 5.93 -7.17 3.93
C PHE A 62 6.01 -8.68 4.08
N TRP A 63 6.08 -9.47 3.01
CA TRP A 63 6.19 -10.93 3.17
C TRP A 63 7.51 -11.38 3.81
N GLN A 64 8.55 -10.53 3.81
CA GLN A 64 9.81 -10.78 4.52
C GLN A 64 9.75 -10.39 6.00
N THR A 65 8.67 -9.78 6.46
CA THR A 65 8.49 -9.37 7.86
C THR A 65 7.93 -10.54 8.66
N GLU A 66 8.64 -10.95 9.72
CA GLU A 66 8.18 -12.00 10.63
C GLU A 66 6.83 -11.63 11.24
N GLY A 67 5.90 -12.59 11.36
CA GLY A 67 4.54 -12.37 11.83
C GLY A 67 3.53 -12.00 10.75
N VAL A 68 3.97 -11.71 9.52
CA VAL A 68 3.08 -11.58 8.37
C VAL A 68 2.64 -12.97 7.91
N TRP A 69 1.32 -13.19 7.89
CA TRP A 69 0.70 -14.46 7.55
C TRP A 69 0.47 -14.63 6.04
N THR A 70 0.00 -13.57 5.36
CA THR A 70 -0.10 -13.51 3.90
C THR A 70 -0.09 -12.07 3.42
N THR A 71 0.22 -11.87 2.14
CA THR A 71 0.10 -10.58 1.47
C THR A 71 -0.66 -10.72 0.15
N LEU A 72 -1.33 -9.65 -0.26
CA LEU A 72 -1.93 -9.51 -1.58
C LEU A 72 -1.60 -8.14 -2.13
N VAL A 73 -1.39 -8.06 -3.44
CA VAL A 73 -1.37 -6.75 -4.12
C VAL A 73 -2.71 -6.47 -4.77
N GLY A 74 -3.06 -5.20 -4.84
CA GLY A 74 -4.36 -4.77 -5.39
C GLY A 74 -4.48 -3.26 -5.52
N TYR A 75 -5.71 -2.83 -5.67
CA TYR A 75 -6.09 -1.45 -5.95
C TYR A 75 -7.11 -0.97 -4.93
N GLN A 76 -6.92 0.23 -4.37
CA GLN A 76 -7.80 0.76 -3.32
C GLN A 76 -7.90 2.30 -3.36
N GLY A 77 -8.97 2.84 -2.80
CA GLY A 77 -9.13 4.28 -2.60
C GLY A 77 -9.57 5.05 -3.83
N GLY A 78 -9.86 4.38 -4.94
CA GLY A 78 -10.43 4.97 -6.16
C GLY A 78 -11.94 4.79 -6.27
N TYR A 79 -12.46 5.10 -7.44
CA TYR A 79 -13.91 5.11 -7.74
C TYR A 79 -14.36 3.92 -8.59
N THR A 80 -13.45 3.34 -9.38
CA THR A 80 -13.74 2.31 -10.38
C THR A 80 -13.85 0.93 -9.70
N PRO A 81 -15.01 0.25 -9.67
CA PRO A 81 -15.11 -1.08 -9.10
C PRO A 81 -14.41 -2.12 -9.99
N ASN A 82 -13.71 -3.08 -9.34
CA ASN A 82 -12.98 -4.18 -9.97
C ASN A 82 -12.12 -3.72 -11.17
N PRO A 83 -11.20 -2.76 -10.98
CA PRO A 83 -10.40 -2.23 -12.08
C PRO A 83 -9.40 -3.26 -12.61
N ALA A 84 -9.05 -3.17 -13.90
CA ALA A 84 -7.88 -3.86 -14.47
C ALA A 84 -6.63 -2.97 -14.36
N TYR A 85 -5.46 -3.59 -14.46
CA TYR A 85 -4.16 -2.90 -14.36
C TYR A 85 -4.02 -1.72 -15.35
N GLU A 86 -4.39 -1.95 -16.62
CA GLU A 86 -4.31 -0.91 -17.65
C GLU A 86 -5.24 0.27 -17.35
N GLU A 87 -6.39 0.02 -16.73
CA GLU A 87 -7.31 1.08 -16.29
C GLU A 87 -6.68 1.90 -15.16
N VAL A 88 -6.01 1.24 -14.19
CA VAL A 88 -5.29 1.92 -13.11
C VAL A 88 -4.12 2.74 -13.67
N CYS A 89 -3.36 2.19 -14.61
CA CYS A 89 -2.26 2.88 -15.28
C CYS A 89 -2.71 4.11 -16.08
N SER A 90 -3.95 4.15 -16.54
CA SER A 90 -4.52 5.33 -17.21
C SER A 90 -4.65 6.56 -16.30
N GLY A 91 -4.61 6.36 -14.96
CA GLY A 91 -4.87 7.39 -13.94
C GLY A 91 -6.34 7.76 -13.77
N LEU A 92 -7.26 7.11 -14.52
CA LEU A 92 -8.69 7.44 -14.54
C LEU A 92 -9.54 6.59 -13.57
N THR A 93 -8.93 5.73 -12.79
CA THR A 93 -9.66 4.95 -11.76
C THR A 93 -9.67 5.63 -10.40
N GLY A 94 -8.68 6.49 -10.14
CA GLY A 94 -8.43 7.10 -8.83
C GLY A 94 -7.80 6.15 -7.81
N HIS A 95 -7.54 4.89 -8.17
CA HIS A 95 -6.95 3.91 -7.26
C HIS A 95 -5.47 4.15 -6.98
N THR A 96 -5.03 3.64 -5.82
CA THR A 96 -3.65 3.46 -5.42
C THR A 96 -3.28 2.00 -5.61
N GLU A 97 -2.05 1.70 -6.03
CA GLU A 97 -1.44 0.39 -5.86
C GLU A 97 -1.20 0.13 -4.37
N VAL A 98 -1.72 -0.96 -3.86
CA VAL A 98 -1.76 -1.26 -2.42
C VAL A 98 -1.33 -2.69 -2.16
N VAL A 99 -0.60 -2.87 -1.07
CA VAL A 99 -0.35 -4.19 -0.46
C VAL A 99 -1.30 -4.35 0.72
N ARG A 100 -2.13 -5.37 0.67
CA ARG A 100 -2.85 -5.90 1.83
C ARG A 100 -1.96 -6.85 2.59
N VAL A 101 -1.82 -6.63 3.88
CA VAL A 101 -1.02 -7.44 4.81
C VAL A 101 -1.94 -8.05 5.83
N VAL A 102 -1.97 -9.37 5.91
CA VAL A 102 -2.63 -10.10 7.00
C VAL A 102 -1.55 -10.58 7.94
N PHE A 103 -1.66 -10.28 9.23
CA PHE A 103 -0.58 -10.47 10.19
C PHE A 103 -1.10 -10.96 11.55
N ASP A 104 -0.22 -11.61 12.30
CA ASP A 104 -0.47 -12.02 13.69
C ASP A 104 -0.02 -10.90 14.64
N PRO A 105 -0.95 -10.18 15.28
CA PRO A 105 -0.61 -9.08 16.19
C PRO A 105 0.12 -9.54 17.47
N ALA A 106 0.10 -10.83 17.77
CA ALA A 106 0.89 -11.40 18.87
C ALA A 106 2.39 -11.54 18.50
N VAL A 107 2.73 -11.57 17.21
CA VAL A 107 4.10 -11.72 16.71
C VAL A 107 4.65 -10.39 16.21
N VAL A 108 3.88 -9.64 15.41
CA VAL A 108 4.28 -8.35 14.86
C VAL A 108 3.22 -7.29 15.14
N SER A 109 3.62 -6.15 15.67
CA SER A 109 2.71 -5.05 15.93
C SER A 109 2.38 -4.27 14.65
N TYR A 110 1.20 -3.65 14.60
CA TYR A 110 0.83 -2.73 13.52
C TYR A 110 1.84 -1.56 13.40
N GLU A 111 2.38 -1.08 14.51
CA GLU A 111 3.42 -0.04 14.51
C GLU A 111 4.72 -0.51 13.83
N THR A 112 5.08 -1.79 13.97
CA THR A 112 6.22 -2.38 13.25
C THR A 112 5.96 -2.42 11.74
N LEU A 113 4.73 -2.73 11.31
CA LEU A 113 4.35 -2.69 9.89
C LEU A 113 4.38 -1.25 9.36
N LEU A 114 3.94 -0.27 10.14
CA LEU A 114 4.09 1.15 9.80
C LEU A 114 5.56 1.55 9.65
N LYS A 115 6.46 1.05 10.50
CA LYS A 115 7.90 1.28 10.34
C LYS A 115 8.41 0.73 9.03
N VAL A 116 8.04 -0.51 8.66
CA VAL A 116 8.37 -1.09 7.35
C VAL A 116 7.84 -0.21 6.21
N PHE A 117 6.61 0.27 6.30
CA PHE A 117 5.99 1.19 5.35
C PHE A 117 6.80 2.48 5.21
N TRP A 118 7.06 3.20 6.31
CA TRP A 118 7.75 4.49 6.30
C TRP A 118 9.18 4.40 5.77
N GLU A 119 9.92 3.37 6.15
CA GLU A 119 11.33 3.20 5.78
C GLU A 119 11.53 2.64 4.37
N SER A 120 10.49 2.12 3.74
CA SER A 120 10.57 1.49 2.42
C SER A 120 10.37 2.45 1.25
N HIS A 121 9.90 3.67 1.47
CA HIS A 121 9.65 4.64 0.40
C HIS A 121 9.91 6.08 0.88
N ASP A 122 9.84 7.03 -0.04
CA ASP A 122 9.84 8.46 0.30
C ASP A 122 8.40 8.98 0.33
N PRO A 123 7.82 9.22 1.52
CA PRO A 123 6.41 9.63 1.65
C PRO A 123 6.15 11.11 1.29
N THR A 124 7.17 11.85 0.82
CA THR A 124 7.05 13.28 0.51
C THR A 124 6.83 13.57 -0.97
N GLN A 125 6.75 12.52 -1.83
CA GLN A 125 6.79 12.68 -3.29
C GLN A 125 5.41 12.93 -3.95
N GLY A 126 4.32 12.94 -3.20
CA GLY A 126 2.99 13.15 -3.75
C GLY A 126 2.54 12.00 -4.68
N PHE A 127 2.18 12.32 -5.92
CA PHE A 127 1.76 11.33 -6.92
C PHE A 127 2.94 10.72 -7.68
N ARG A 128 3.94 10.29 -6.93
CA ARG A 128 5.17 9.72 -7.46
C ARG A 128 5.85 8.87 -6.40
N GLN A 129 6.62 7.86 -6.82
CA GLN A 129 7.63 7.20 -6.01
C GLN A 129 8.84 6.85 -6.87
N GLY A 130 9.96 7.51 -6.62
CA GLY A 130 11.18 7.34 -7.43
C GLY A 130 10.96 7.68 -8.90
N ASN A 131 11.11 6.70 -9.78
CA ASN A 131 10.90 6.86 -11.23
C ASN A 131 9.43 6.68 -11.65
N ASP A 132 8.60 6.09 -10.78
CA ASP A 132 7.19 5.81 -11.07
C ASP A 132 6.36 7.07 -10.82
N VAL A 133 5.75 7.62 -11.88
CA VAL A 133 4.95 8.85 -11.85
C VAL A 133 3.50 8.53 -12.17
N GLY A 134 2.60 8.85 -11.25
CA GLY A 134 1.17 8.60 -11.41
C GLY A 134 0.44 8.58 -10.07
N THR A 135 -0.87 8.83 -10.10
CA THR A 135 -1.71 8.84 -8.89
C THR A 135 -1.77 7.48 -8.20
N GLN A 136 -1.56 6.38 -8.95
CA GLN A 136 -1.51 5.02 -8.43
C GLN A 136 -0.31 4.75 -7.53
N TYR A 137 0.76 5.52 -7.64
CA TYR A 137 1.99 5.36 -6.85
C TYR A 137 2.05 6.25 -5.59
N ARG A 138 0.94 6.92 -5.25
CA ARG A 138 0.89 7.77 -4.06
C ARG A 138 1.02 6.99 -2.77
N SER A 139 1.54 7.67 -1.75
CA SER A 139 1.63 7.13 -0.40
C SER A 139 0.26 7.16 0.29
N ALA A 140 -0.19 6.03 0.82
CA ALA A 140 -1.46 5.93 1.53
C ALA A 140 -1.46 4.78 2.56
N VAL A 141 -2.23 4.95 3.64
CA VAL A 141 -2.54 3.92 4.63
C VAL A 141 -4.07 3.84 4.74
N TYR A 142 -4.62 2.63 4.56
CA TYR A 142 -6.05 2.38 4.74
C TYR A 142 -6.26 1.58 6.02
N THR A 143 -6.94 2.16 6.99
CA THR A 143 -7.05 1.64 8.35
C THR A 143 -8.32 0.85 8.55
N HIS A 144 -8.23 -0.30 9.21
CA HIS A 144 -9.33 -1.23 9.47
C HIS A 144 -9.96 -1.05 10.86
N SER A 145 -9.42 -0.15 11.68
CA SER A 145 -9.98 0.18 12.99
C SER A 145 -9.59 1.59 13.45
N PRO A 146 -10.34 2.19 14.40
CA PRO A 146 -9.96 3.45 15.02
C PRO A 146 -8.56 3.38 15.69
N ALA A 147 -8.19 2.24 16.26
CA ALA A 147 -6.88 2.03 16.87
C ALA A 147 -5.75 2.10 15.82
N GLN A 148 -5.94 1.45 14.65
CA GLN A 148 -4.99 1.57 13.55
C GLN A 148 -4.88 3.01 13.06
N ALA A 149 -6.01 3.73 12.94
CA ALA A 149 -6.01 5.13 12.51
C ALA A 149 -5.21 6.02 13.47
N ALA A 150 -5.45 5.89 14.78
CA ALA A 150 -4.72 6.63 15.80
C ALA A 150 -3.21 6.33 15.76
N THR A 151 -2.84 5.05 15.63
CA THR A 151 -1.43 4.62 15.56
C THR A 151 -0.76 5.14 14.29
N ALA A 152 -1.43 5.08 13.13
CA ALA A 152 -0.90 5.59 11.87
C ALA A 152 -0.66 7.10 11.90
N GLU A 153 -1.58 7.88 12.46
CA GLU A 153 -1.44 9.33 12.61
C GLU A 153 -0.32 9.70 13.58
N ALA A 154 -0.22 9.03 14.72
CA ALA A 154 0.87 9.25 15.68
C ALA A 154 2.24 8.93 15.04
N SER A 155 2.34 7.82 14.33
CA SER A 155 3.54 7.40 13.61
C SER A 155 3.90 8.40 12.50
N ARG A 156 2.91 8.88 11.72
CA ARG A 156 3.11 9.93 10.70
C ARG A 156 3.69 11.21 11.30
N ALA A 157 3.10 11.67 12.40
CA ALA A 157 3.57 12.88 13.08
C ALA A 157 4.99 12.73 13.64
N ALA A 158 5.33 11.57 14.17
CA ALA A 158 6.67 11.29 14.66
C ALA A 158 7.69 11.22 13.51
N TYR A 159 7.36 10.52 12.43
CA TYR A 159 8.24 10.40 11.27
C TYR A 159 8.43 11.73 10.52
N GLN A 160 7.39 12.57 10.44
CA GLN A 160 7.49 13.91 9.87
C GLN A 160 8.59 14.76 10.56
N ARG A 161 8.73 14.64 11.87
CA ARG A 161 9.75 15.40 12.62
C ARG A 161 11.17 15.00 12.20
N VAL A 162 11.45 13.68 12.19
CA VAL A 162 12.79 13.19 11.82
C VAL A 162 13.11 13.39 10.34
N LEU A 163 12.09 13.35 9.46
CA LEU A 163 12.24 13.71 8.05
C LEU A 163 12.58 15.18 7.87
N ALA A 164 11.90 16.08 8.56
CA ALA A 164 12.18 17.53 8.52
C ALA A 164 13.58 17.85 9.02
N ASP A 165 14.03 17.23 10.12
CA ASP A 165 15.39 17.36 10.64
C ASP A 165 16.44 16.81 9.64
N SER A 166 16.05 15.91 8.76
CA SER A 166 16.88 15.34 7.70
C SER A 166 16.79 16.08 6.36
N GLY A 167 16.04 17.19 6.31
CA GLY A 167 15.91 18.06 5.12
C GLY A 167 14.85 17.62 4.11
N TYR A 168 13.97 16.67 4.45
CA TYR A 168 12.83 16.28 3.62
C TYR A 168 11.64 17.23 3.78
N GLY A 169 10.75 17.22 2.79
CA GLY A 169 9.52 17.99 2.80
C GLY A 169 8.41 17.40 3.69
N GLU A 170 7.20 17.89 3.50
CA GLU A 170 6.03 17.38 4.21
C GLU A 170 5.62 15.99 3.70
N ILE A 171 5.20 15.12 4.62
CA ILE A 171 4.61 13.82 4.29
C ILE A 171 3.28 14.03 3.57
N THR A 172 3.16 13.43 2.39
CA THR A 172 1.94 13.48 1.56
C THR A 172 1.05 12.26 1.74
N THR A 173 1.41 11.34 2.62
CA THR A 173 0.66 10.10 2.90
C THR A 173 -0.76 10.42 3.38
N ALA A 174 -1.75 9.88 2.69
CA ALA A 174 -3.14 9.91 3.15
C ALA A 174 -3.38 8.76 4.14
N VAL A 175 -3.97 9.05 5.30
CA VAL A 175 -4.46 8.05 6.26
C VAL A 175 -5.99 8.07 6.19
N LEU A 176 -6.59 6.97 5.75
CA LEU A 176 -8.01 6.91 5.39
C LEU A 176 -8.65 5.62 5.94
N PRO A 177 -9.93 5.62 6.35
CA PRO A 177 -10.62 4.39 6.71
C PRO A 177 -10.81 3.49 5.47
N ALA A 178 -10.65 2.17 5.65
CA ALA A 178 -10.86 1.17 4.61
C ALA A 178 -12.35 0.87 4.35
N GLU A 179 -13.24 1.17 5.31
CA GLU A 179 -14.66 0.81 5.29
C GLU A 179 -15.39 1.21 3.99
N ASP A 180 -15.20 2.45 3.53
CA ASP A 180 -15.81 2.96 2.30
C ASP A 180 -14.89 2.86 1.08
N ARG A 181 -13.80 2.11 1.18
CA ARG A 181 -12.75 1.99 0.17
C ARG A 181 -12.38 0.54 -0.04
N PRO A 182 -13.20 -0.22 -0.79
CA PRO A 182 -12.95 -1.64 -1.00
C PRO A 182 -11.60 -1.88 -1.65
N PHE A 183 -10.92 -2.92 -1.20
CA PHE A 183 -9.71 -3.42 -1.81
C PHE A 183 -10.09 -4.37 -2.95
N TYR A 184 -9.60 -4.09 -4.15
CA TYR A 184 -9.74 -4.92 -5.34
C TYR A 184 -8.43 -5.63 -5.60
N PRO A 185 -8.36 -6.96 -5.50
CA PRO A 185 -7.14 -7.70 -5.80
C PRO A 185 -6.67 -7.46 -7.23
N ALA A 186 -5.36 -7.32 -7.42
CA ALA A 186 -4.76 -7.26 -8.74
C ALA A 186 -4.65 -8.65 -9.36
N GLU A 187 -4.36 -8.68 -10.65
CA GLU A 187 -4.26 -9.87 -11.48
C GLU A 187 -3.27 -10.90 -10.92
N ALA A 188 -3.51 -12.18 -11.21
CA ALA A 188 -2.71 -13.28 -10.69
C ALA A 188 -1.20 -13.16 -10.97
N TYR A 189 -0.81 -12.53 -12.09
CA TYR A 189 0.61 -12.35 -12.43
C TYR A 189 1.31 -11.29 -11.58
N HIS A 190 0.55 -10.35 -10.97
CA HIS A 190 1.09 -9.36 -10.05
C HIS A 190 1.34 -9.93 -8.65
N GLN A 191 0.53 -10.90 -8.21
CA GLN A 191 0.67 -11.49 -6.88
C GLN A 191 2.04 -12.15 -6.73
N GLN A 192 2.81 -11.77 -5.72
CA GLN A 192 4.18 -12.22 -5.46
C GLN A 192 5.08 -12.14 -6.71
N TYR A 193 4.98 -11.03 -7.44
CA TYR A 193 5.68 -10.83 -8.71
C TYR A 193 7.20 -11.06 -8.59
N LEU A 194 7.85 -10.54 -7.54
CA LEU A 194 9.29 -10.64 -7.35
C LEU A 194 9.78 -12.00 -6.83
N ASP A 195 8.89 -12.88 -6.40
CA ASP A 195 9.19 -14.29 -6.19
C ASP A 195 9.22 -15.04 -7.53
N LYS A 196 8.23 -14.81 -8.37
CA LYS A 196 8.13 -15.40 -9.71
C LYS A 196 9.16 -14.82 -10.70
N ASN A 197 9.61 -13.59 -10.48
CA ASN A 197 10.55 -12.84 -11.31
C ASN A 197 11.65 -12.20 -10.45
N PRO A 198 12.65 -12.96 -9.96
CA PRO A 198 13.65 -12.43 -9.01
C PRO A 198 14.49 -11.27 -9.55
N ALA A 199 14.66 -11.17 -10.87
CA ALA A 199 15.34 -10.05 -11.55
C ALA A 199 14.38 -8.96 -12.03
N GLY A 200 13.09 -9.02 -11.60
CA GLY A 200 12.07 -8.07 -11.98
C GLY A 200 12.31 -6.66 -11.41
N TYR A 201 11.58 -5.69 -11.96
CA TYR A 201 11.68 -4.30 -11.52
C TYR A 201 11.29 -4.16 -10.04
N CYS A 202 12.14 -3.46 -9.29
CA CYS A 202 11.91 -3.08 -7.90
C CYS A 202 12.26 -1.60 -7.74
N GLY A 203 11.27 -0.74 -7.92
CA GLY A 203 11.41 0.72 -7.81
C GLY A 203 11.34 1.25 -6.38
N ILE A 204 11.23 0.38 -5.38
CA ILE A 204 11.08 0.80 -3.99
C ILE A 204 12.42 1.19 -3.36
N GLY A 205 12.45 2.34 -2.70
CA GLY A 205 13.63 2.82 -1.99
C GLY A 205 13.24 3.89 -0.98
N GLY A 206 13.68 3.71 0.28
CA GLY A 206 13.42 4.63 1.37
C GLY A 206 14.32 5.86 1.37
N THR A 207 14.01 6.78 2.28
CA THR A 207 14.79 8.01 2.53
C THR A 207 16.12 7.75 3.25
N GLY A 208 16.33 6.56 3.80
CA GLY A 208 17.44 6.25 4.71
C GLY A 208 17.25 6.77 6.14
N VAL A 209 16.14 7.45 6.41
CA VAL A 209 15.79 7.96 7.74
C VAL A 209 15.00 6.90 8.50
N SER A 210 15.38 6.63 9.74
CA SER A 210 14.71 5.63 10.59
C SER A 210 13.42 6.19 11.21
N CYS A 211 12.35 5.40 11.14
CA CYS A 211 11.07 5.76 11.76
C CYS A 211 11.08 5.43 13.27
N PRO A 212 10.76 6.39 14.15
CA PRO A 212 10.58 6.12 15.56
C PRO A 212 9.43 5.14 15.81
N VAL A 213 9.60 4.25 16.79
CA VAL A 213 8.57 3.31 17.28
C VAL A 213 8.28 3.55 18.76
N GLY A 214 7.16 3.05 19.28
CA GLY A 214 6.75 3.26 20.67
C GLY A 214 6.11 4.63 20.90
N VAL A 215 5.70 5.32 19.84
CA VAL A 215 5.08 6.66 19.90
C VAL A 215 3.56 6.59 20.08
N ALA A 216 2.95 5.46 19.80
CA ALA A 216 1.52 5.21 19.90
C ALA A 216 1.11 4.65 21.27
N LYS A 217 1.86 4.90 22.36
CA LYS A 217 1.36 4.54 23.69
C LYS A 217 0.15 5.41 23.98
N ALA A 218 -1.02 4.75 23.96
CA ALA A 218 -2.24 5.32 24.46
C ALA A 218 -2.06 5.81 25.90
N GLU A 219 -2.52 7.03 26.14
CA GLU A 219 -2.82 7.49 27.51
C GLU A 219 -3.98 6.66 28.09
#